data_6c53e0a67cf5c94c31ec958f2d779a25
#
_entry.id   6c53e0a67cf5c94c31ec958f2d779a25
#
_cell.length_a   1.000
_cell.length_b   1.000
_cell.length_c   1.000
_cell.angle_alpha   90.00
_cell.angle_beta   90.00
_cell.angle_gamma   90.00
#
_symmetry.space_group_name_H-M   'P 1'
#
loop_
_entity.id
_entity.type
_entity.pdbx_description
1 polymer ?
#
loop_
_entity_poly.entity_id
_entity_poly.type
_entity_poly.pdbx_seq_one_letter_code
_entity_poly.pdbx_strand_id
1 'polypeptide(L)'
;MTITYTIKGGFKMAYVPIVIEQTGRGERSYDIYSRLLKDRIIFLGDQVNDHTASLIVAQLLHLESEDPDKDIFLYINSPGGSITAGMAIYDTMQYIKPDVATICVGMAASMGAFLLTAGAKGKRFALPNSEIMIHQPLGGTQGQATDIKIHAERIIRMRNKLNEIMADRSGQPLEKIERDTERDFFMSSTEAKEYGLIDEVLEKRP
;
A
#
# COMPACT_ATOMS: atom_id res chain seq x y z
N MET A 1 17.58 -42.35 24.59
CA MET A 1 18.21 -41.93 23.34
C MET A 1 17.25 -40.96 22.66
N THR A 2 17.43 -39.66 22.89
CA THR A 2 16.50 -38.62 22.44
C THR A 2 17.04 -38.10 21.10
N ILE A 3 16.28 -38.33 20.02
CA ILE A 3 16.64 -37.86 18.69
C ILE A 3 16.10 -36.44 18.54
N THR A 4 16.99 -35.46 18.59
CA THR A 4 16.65 -34.04 18.34
C THR A 4 16.76 -33.77 16.82
N TYR A 5 15.64 -33.60 16.14
CA TYR A 5 15.63 -33.12 14.77
C TYR A 5 15.75 -31.60 14.77
N THR A 6 16.91 -31.09 14.36
CA THR A 6 17.10 -29.66 14.09
C THR A 6 16.64 -29.37 12.66
N ILE A 7 15.46 -28.77 12.50
CA ILE A 7 15.02 -28.25 11.22
C ILE A 7 15.74 -26.89 11.01
N LYS A 8 16.81 -26.88 10.19
CA LYS A 8 17.43 -25.65 9.69
C LYS A 8 16.54 -25.09 8.59
N GLY A 9 16.07 -23.84 8.75
CA GLY A 9 15.31 -23.09 7.75
C GLY A 9 13.80 -23.14 7.98
N GLY A 10 13.35 -22.77 9.17
CA GLY A 10 11.93 -22.63 9.45
C GLY A 10 11.38 -21.35 8.80
N PHE A 11 10.58 -21.45 7.75
CA PHE A 11 9.57 -20.46 7.45
C PHE A 11 8.73 -20.27 8.71
N LYS A 12 8.78 -19.08 9.32
CA LYS A 12 7.79 -18.70 10.32
C LYS A 12 6.45 -18.54 9.57
N MET A 13 5.67 -19.62 9.50
CA MET A 13 4.26 -19.48 9.13
C MET A 13 3.62 -18.67 10.27
N ALA A 14 3.27 -17.42 9.97
CA ALA A 14 2.39 -16.67 10.85
C ALA A 14 1.09 -17.47 10.97
N TYR A 15 0.67 -17.79 12.20
CA TYR A 15 -0.62 -18.41 12.43
C TYR A 15 -1.71 -17.41 12.04
N VAL A 16 -2.38 -17.66 10.91
CA VAL A 16 -3.54 -16.87 10.51
C VAL A 16 -4.75 -17.41 11.25
N PRO A 17 -5.43 -16.61 12.09
CA PRO A 17 -6.61 -17.05 12.84
C PRO A 17 -7.74 -17.48 11.91
N ILE A 18 -8.49 -18.52 12.33
CA ILE A 18 -9.68 -19.00 11.63
C ILE A 18 -10.92 -18.46 12.35
N VAL A 19 -11.87 -17.94 11.60
CA VAL A 19 -13.17 -17.47 12.06
C VAL A 19 -14.25 -18.43 11.53
N ILE A 20 -15.16 -18.85 12.41
CA ILE A 20 -16.31 -19.70 12.05
C ILE A 20 -17.57 -18.82 12.04
N GLU A 21 -18.22 -18.72 10.88
CA GLU A 21 -19.54 -18.10 10.73
C GLU A 21 -20.63 -19.15 10.74
N GLN A 22 -21.65 -18.94 11.57
CA GLN A 22 -22.87 -19.72 11.50
C GLN A 22 -23.84 -19.06 10.52
N THR A 23 -24.26 -19.82 9.51
CA THR A 23 -25.24 -19.38 8.52
C THR A 23 -26.47 -20.29 8.58
N GLY A 24 -27.60 -19.87 8.03
CA GLY A 24 -28.80 -20.72 7.92
C GLY A 24 -28.58 -22.02 7.12
N ARG A 25 -27.43 -22.22 6.47
CA ARG A 25 -27.04 -23.41 5.72
C ARG A 25 -25.90 -24.22 6.36
N GLY A 26 -25.54 -23.90 7.62
CA GLY A 26 -24.45 -24.53 8.39
C GLY A 26 -23.29 -23.62 8.70
N GLU A 27 -22.22 -24.20 9.23
CA GLU A 27 -21.00 -23.49 9.61
C GLU A 27 -20.06 -23.33 8.40
N ARG A 28 -19.45 -22.15 8.26
CA ARG A 28 -18.37 -21.87 7.31
C ARG A 28 -17.15 -21.36 8.02
N SER A 29 -16.01 -21.92 7.69
CA SER A 29 -14.70 -21.55 8.20
C SER A 29 -13.98 -20.65 7.19
N TYR A 30 -13.42 -19.53 7.67
CA TYR A 30 -12.59 -18.60 6.91
C TYR A 30 -11.32 -18.30 7.67
N ASP A 31 -10.19 -18.10 6.99
CA ASP A 31 -9.12 -17.34 7.62
C ASP A 31 -9.55 -15.86 7.78
N ILE A 32 -8.88 -15.14 8.71
CA ILE A 32 -9.30 -13.77 9.06
C ILE A 32 -9.26 -12.81 7.85
N TYR A 33 -8.27 -12.95 6.95
CA TYR A 33 -8.17 -12.09 5.78
C TYR A 33 -9.28 -12.37 4.76
N SER A 34 -9.57 -13.64 4.49
CA SER A 34 -10.69 -14.05 3.65
C SER A 34 -12.04 -13.58 4.22
N ARG A 35 -12.18 -13.57 5.56
CA ARG A 35 -13.38 -13.06 6.20
C ARG A 35 -13.53 -11.55 6.03
N LEU A 36 -12.43 -10.79 6.22
CA LEU A 36 -12.42 -9.35 6.04
C LEU A 36 -12.59 -8.93 4.58
N LEU A 37 -12.09 -9.73 3.64
CA LEU A 37 -12.31 -9.51 2.20
C LEU A 37 -13.80 -9.50 1.84
N LYS A 38 -14.64 -10.32 2.48
CA LYS A 38 -16.11 -10.27 2.32
C LYS A 38 -16.70 -8.92 2.74
N ASP A 39 -16.07 -8.22 3.66
CA ASP A 39 -16.43 -6.87 4.07
C ASP A 39 -15.70 -5.79 3.23
N ARG A 40 -15.11 -6.20 2.10
CA ARG A 40 -14.37 -5.37 1.13
C ARG A 40 -13.12 -4.73 1.71
N ILE A 41 -12.49 -5.37 2.68
CA ILE A 41 -11.28 -4.92 3.37
C ILE A 41 -10.09 -5.71 2.87
N ILE A 42 -9.08 -4.99 2.37
CA ILE A 42 -7.79 -5.50 1.91
C ILE A 42 -6.68 -4.96 2.81
N PHE A 43 -5.63 -5.75 3.06
CA PHE A 43 -4.46 -5.32 3.83
C PHE A 43 -3.19 -5.31 2.97
N LEU A 44 -2.49 -4.18 2.97
CA LEU A 44 -1.09 -4.07 2.63
C LEU A 44 -0.30 -3.94 3.94
N GLY A 45 -0.01 -5.09 4.57
CA GLY A 45 0.64 -5.18 5.89
C GLY A 45 2.12 -5.53 5.85
N ASP A 46 2.78 -5.43 4.69
CA ASP A 46 4.17 -5.83 4.48
C ASP A 46 4.81 -4.97 3.38
N GLN A 47 6.03 -5.32 3.01
CA GLN A 47 6.76 -4.70 1.89
C GLN A 47 6.01 -4.86 0.57
N VAL A 48 6.02 -3.81 -0.24
CA VAL A 48 5.49 -3.83 -1.62
C VAL A 48 6.47 -4.59 -2.52
N ASN A 49 6.05 -5.74 -3.01
CA ASN A 49 6.79 -6.60 -3.94
C ASN A 49 5.82 -7.26 -4.94
N ASP A 50 6.34 -8.02 -5.90
CA ASP A 50 5.52 -8.62 -6.96
C ASP A 50 4.45 -9.58 -6.42
N HIS A 51 4.76 -10.30 -5.33
CA HIS A 51 3.81 -11.22 -4.71
C HIS A 51 2.66 -10.46 -4.01
N THR A 52 2.99 -9.50 -3.14
CA THR A 52 1.98 -8.70 -2.42
C THR A 52 1.14 -7.87 -3.41
N ALA A 53 1.76 -7.33 -4.46
CA ALA A 53 1.04 -6.60 -5.50
C ALA A 53 0.06 -7.50 -6.26
N SER A 54 0.49 -8.69 -6.68
CA SER A 54 -0.39 -9.63 -7.39
C SER A 54 -1.60 -10.04 -6.55
N LEU A 55 -1.42 -10.24 -5.23
CA LEU A 55 -2.53 -10.56 -4.33
C LEU A 55 -3.51 -9.39 -4.19
N ILE A 56 -3.01 -8.16 -4.02
CA ILE A 56 -3.87 -6.97 -3.88
C ILE A 56 -4.63 -6.70 -5.18
N VAL A 57 -3.96 -6.77 -6.33
CA VAL A 57 -4.59 -6.61 -7.65
C VAL A 57 -5.71 -7.64 -7.85
N ALA A 58 -5.45 -8.92 -7.52
CA ALA A 58 -6.47 -9.97 -7.63
C ALA A 58 -7.68 -9.70 -6.72
N GLN A 59 -7.46 -9.22 -5.49
CA GLN A 59 -8.52 -8.87 -4.55
C GLN A 59 -9.33 -7.66 -5.03
N LEU A 60 -8.68 -6.62 -5.58
CA LEU A 60 -9.35 -5.46 -6.14
C LEU A 60 -10.28 -5.85 -7.29
N LEU A 61 -9.78 -6.64 -8.26
CA LEU A 61 -10.57 -7.12 -9.40
C LEU A 61 -11.71 -8.05 -8.98
N HIS A 62 -11.48 -8.90 -7.96
CA HIS A 62 -12.53 -9.76 -7.42
C HIS A 62 -13.66 -8.94 -6.78
N LEU A 63 -13.33 -7.95 -5.95
CA LEU A 63 -14.31 -7.10 -5.29
C LEU A 63 -15.08 -6.22 -6.27
N GLU A 64 -14.44 -5.73 -7.33
CA GLU A 64 -15.14 -5.05 -8.43
C GLU A 64 -16.16 -5.97 -9.09
N SER A 65 -15.79 -7.23 -9.36
CA SER A 65 -16.70 -8.20 -10.01
C SER A 65 -17.88 -8.59 -9.13
N GLU A 66 -17.75 -8.54 -7.79
CA GLU A 66 -18.84 -8.82 -6.87
C GLU A 66 -19.84 -7.67 -6.76
N ASP A 67 -19.36 -6.44 -6.62
CA ASP A 67 -20.20 -5.24 -6.50
C ASP A 67 -19.41 -4.00 -6.93
N PRO A 68 -19.60 -3.50 -8.15
CA PRO A 68 -18.83 -2.37 -8.70
C PRO A 68 -19.25 -1.01 -8.13
N ASP A 69 -20.32 -0.93 -7.34
CA ASP A 69 -20.86 0.33 -6.82
C ASP A 69 -20.49 0.57 -5.34
N LYS A 70 -19.84 -0.41 -4.69
CA LYS A 70 -19.42 -0.28 -3.30
C LYS A 70 -17.93 -0.03 -3.15
N ASP A 71 -17.57 0.85 -2.24
CA ASP A 71 -16.19 1.17 -1.90
C ASP A 71 -15.38 -0.06 -1.46
N ILE A 72 -14.08 -0.02 -1.73
CA ILE A 72 -13.08 -0.98 -1.25
C ILE A 72 -12.20 -0.27 -0.23
N PHE A 73 -11.85 -0.93 0.87
CA PHE A 73 -11.02 -0.36 1.94
C PHE A 73 -9.64 -1.03 1.94
N LEU A 74 -8.61 -0.24 1.59
CA LEU A 74 -7.21 -0.70 1.61
C LEU A 74 -6.52 -0.17 2.87
N TYR A 75 -6.28 -1.06 3.84
CA TYR A 75 -5.51 -0.77 5.05
C TYR A 75 -4.02 -0.94 4.77
N ILE A 76 -3.24 0.09 5.13
CA ILE A 76 -1.81 0.17 4.81
C ILE A 76 -0.99 0.26 6.09
N ASN A 77 -0.09 -0.72 6.28
CA ASN A 77 1.01 -0.70 7.24
C ASN A 77 2.25 -1.23 6.55
N SER A 78 2.94 -0.38 5.78
CA SER A 78 3.98 -0.80 4.86
C SER A 78 5.17 0.15 4.84
N PRO A 79 6.40 -0.38 4.87
CA PRO A 79 7.61 0.42 4.66
C PRO A 79 7.83 0.83 3.20
N GLY A 80 6.92 0.46 2.28
CA GLY A 80 7.11 0.64 0.85
C GLY A 80 7.80 -0.53 0.17
N GLY A 81 8.51 -0.30 -0.92
CA GLY A 81 9.22 -1.35 -1.67
C GLY A 81 9.30 -1.10 -3.17
N SER A 82 9.06 -2.14 -3.97
CA SER A 82 9.18 -2.11 -5.44
C SER A 82 8.22 -1.11 -6.08
N ILE A 83 8.77 -0.14 -6.82
CA ILE A 83 7.97 0.86 -7.53
C ILE A 83 7.10 0.22 -8.60
N THR A 84 7.63 -0.73 -9.37
CA THR A 84 6.86 -1.40 -10.44
C THR A 84 5.69 -2.20 -9.87
N ALA A 85 5.90 -2.89 -8.76
CA ALA A 85 4.84 -3.61 -8.05
C ALA A 85 3.79 -2.63 -7.48
N GLY A 86 4.22 -1.52 -6.88
CA GLY A 86 3.31 -0.48 -6.39
C GLY A 86 2.53 0.20 -7.50
N MET A 87 3.13 0.46 -8.65
CA MET A 87 2.42 1.02 -9.80
C MET A 87 1.35 0.06 -10.34
N ALA A 88 1.56 -1.25 -10.28
CA ALA A 88 0.52 -2.21 -10.65
C ALA A 88 -0.72 -2.11 -9.72
N ILE A 89 -0.49 -1.91 -8.41
CA ILE A 89 -1.60 -1.66 -7.46
C ILE A 89 -2.27 -0.32 -7.78
N TYR A 90 -1.46 0.76 -7.93
CA TYR A 90 -1.95 2.10 -8.24
C TYR A 90 -2.84 2.11 -9.48
N ASP A 91 -2.33 1.59 -10.60
CA ASP A 91 -3.06 1.58 -11.86
C ASP A 91 -4.37 0.78 -11.74
N THR A 92 -4.36 -0.33 -11.00
CA THR A 92 -5.57 -1.12 -10.73
C THR A 92 -6.58 -0.33 -9.90
N MET A 93 -6.13 0.37 -8.84
CA MET A 93 -6.99 1.24 -8.02
C MET A 93 -7.66 2.34 -8.85
N GLN A 94 -6.97 2.87 -9.88
CA GLN A 94 -7.53 3.89 -10.76
C GLN A 94 -8.38 3.31 -11.90
N TYR A 95 -8.16 2.05 -12.27
CA TYR A 95 -8.82 1.38 -13.39
C TYR A 95 -10.20 0.83 -13.04
N ILE A 96 -10.35 0.29 -11.83
CA ILE A 96 -11.60 -0.32 -11.36
C ILE A 96 -12.67 0.75 -11.09
N LYS A 97 -13.94 0.37 -11.21
CA LYS A 97 -15.07 1.27 -10.97
C LYS A 97 -15.27 1.68 -9.50
N PRO A 98 -15.15 0.77 -8.51
CA PRO A 98 -15.27 1.13 -7.10
C PRO A 98 -14.24 2.16 -6.67
N ASP A 99 -14.64 3.11 -5.82
CA ASP A 99 -13.69 3.94 -5.08
C ASP A 99 -12.87 3.09 -4.12
N VAL A 100 -11.56 3.32 -4.10
CA VAL A 100 -10.67 2.70 -3.11
C VAL A 100 -10.37 3.71 -2.01
N ALA A 101 -10.94 3.49 -0.83
CA ALA A 101 -10.61 4.21 0.39
C ALA A 101 -9.30 3.65 0.97
N THR A 102 -8.36 4.51 1.34
CA THR A 102 -7.07 4.11 1.90
C THR A 102 -6.95 4.52 3.36
N ILE A 103 -6.45 3.65 4.22
CA ILE A 103 -6.32 3.90 5.65
C ILE A 103 -4.92 3.50 6.13
N CYS A 104 -4.13 4.48 6.59
CA CYS A 104 -2.84 4.20 7.23
C CYS A 104 -3.05 3.73 8.67
N VAL A 105 -2.45 2.58 9.01
CA VAL A 105 -2.42 2.00 10.35
C VAL A 105 -0.97 1.72 10.72
N GLY A 106 -0.42 2.46 11.66
CA GLY A 106 1.00 2.37 12.04
C GLY A 106 1.89 3.18 11.10
N MET A 107 2.26 2.65 9.94
CA MET A 107 3.16 3.35 9.02
C MET A 107 2.74 3.19 7.56
N ALA A 108 2.86 4.29 6.81
CA ALA A 108 2.89 4.26 5.35
C ALA A 108 4.12 5.00 4.85
N ALA A 109 5.15 4.27 4.40
CA ALA A 109 6.40 4.86 3.97
C ALA A 109 6.68 4.60 2.48
N SER A 110 7.34 5.55 1.80
CA SER A 110 7.80 5.38 0.42
C SER A 110 6.65 4.99 -0.51
N MET A 111 6.73 3.82 -1.18
CA MET A 111 5.65 3.31 -2.02
C MET A 111 4.33 3.08 -1.25
N GLY A 112 4.40 2.81 0.07
CA GLY A 112 3.22 2.75 0.94
C GLY A 112 2.52 4.11 1.10
N ALA A 113 3.28 5.20 1.26
CA ALA A 113 2.73 6.57 1.30
C ALA A 113 2.15 6.98 -0.06
N PHE A 114 2.81 6.59 -1.15
CA PHE A 114 2.29 6.81 -2.50
C PHE A 114 0.92 6.13 -2.69
N LEU A 115 0.78 4.87 -2.30
CA LEU A 115 -0.49 4.13 -2.39
C LEU A 115 -1.56 4.70 -1.44
N LEU A 116 -1.17 5.19 -0.26
CA LEU A 116 -2.09 5.89 0.65
C LEU A 116 -2.68 7.13 -0.02
N THR A 117 -1.82 7.95 -0.64
CA THR A 117 -2.23 9.18 -1.35
C THR A 117 -3.03 8.89 -2.62
N ALA A 118 -2.91 7.68 -3.18
CA ALA A 118 -3.61 7.22 -4.37
C ALA A 118 -5.09 6.89 -4.16
N GLY A 119 -5.57 6.84 -2.92
CA GLY A 119 -6.97 6.62 -2.59
C GLY A 119 -7.92 7.63 -3.23
N ALA A 120 -9.20 7.31 -3.31
CA ALA A 120 -10.23 8.22 -3.83
C ALA A 120 -10.25 9.51 -3.01
N LYS A 121 -10.42 10.64 -3.66
CA LYS A 121 -10.43 11.96 -3.01
C LYS A 121 -11.56 12.04 -1.98
N GLY A 122 -11.23 12.49 -0.77
CA GLY A 122 -12.14 12.52 0.37
C GLY A 122 -12.21 11.18 1.13
N LYS A 123 -11.51 10.14 0.67
CA LYS A 123 -11.52 8.79 1.26
C LYS A 123 -10.09 8.29 1.59
N ARG A 124 -9.17 9.20 1.87
CA ARG A 124 -7.79 8.90 2.29
C ARG A 124 -7.64 9.21 3.76
N PHE A 125 -7.32 8.23 4.56
CA PHE A 125 -7.38 8.32 6.02
C PHE A 125 -6.08 7.85 6.68
N ALA A 126 -5.85 8.31 7.92
CA ALA A 126 -4.86 7.73 8.82
C ALA A 126 -5.40 7.66 10.24
N LEU A 127 -4.94 6.69 11.03
CA LEU A 127 -5.18 6.66 12.47
C LEU A 127 -4.28 7.68 13.17
N PRO A 128 -4.64 8.18 14.37
CA PRO A 128 -3.99 9.33 15.00
C PRO A 128 -2.48 9.18 15.24
N ASN A 129 -2.02 7.96 15.51
CA ASN A 129 -0.61 7.66 15.80
C ASN A 129 0.13 7.04 14.61
N SER A 130 -0.41 7.19 13.40
CA SER A 130 0.25 6.72 12.18
C SER A 130 1.34 7.70 11.74
N GLU A 131 2.39 7.17 11.14
CA GLU A 131 3.49 7.91 10.54
C GLU A 131 3.48 7.74 9.02
N ILE A 132 3.64 8.83 8.30
CA ILE A 132 3.70 8.83 6.85
C ILE A 132 5.07 9.37 6.42
N MET A 133 5.77 8.66 5.52
CA MET A 133 7.08 9.09 5.04
C MET A 133 7.13 9.06 3.52
N ILE A 134 7.57 10.18 2.94
CA ILE A 134 7.82 10.30 1.51
C ILE A 134 9.30 10.52 1.25
N HIS A 135 9.81 9.96 0.15
CA HIS A 135 11.17 10.17 -0.35
C HIS A 135 11.28 9.78 -1.82
N GLN A 136 12.38 10.18 -2.45
CA GLN A 136 12.68 9.79 -3.83
C GLN A 136 13.01 8.30 -3.95
N PRO A 137 12.87 7.71 -5.17
CA PRO A 137 13.27 6.34 -5.42
C PRO A 137 14.71 6.05 -5.05
N LEU A 138 14.92 4.94 -4.36
CA LEU A 138 16.24 4.37 -4.14
C LEU A 138 16.55 3.38 -5.27
N GLY A 139 17.77 3.44 -5.79
CA GLY A 139 18.21 2.51 -6.81
C GLY A 139 19.69 2.60 -7.08
N GLY A 140 20.24 1.53 -7.64
CA GLY A 140 21.63 1.47 -8.07
C GLY A 140 21.79 0.36 -9.11
N THR A 141 22.88 0.42 -9.88
CA THR A 141 23.23 -0.60 -10.85
C THR A 141 24.74 -0.69 -11.01
N GLN A 142 25.20 -1.85 -11.43
CA GLN A 142 26.60 -2.11 -11.82
C GLN A 142 26.61 -2.67 -13.23
N GLY A 143 27.65 -2.36 -14.01
CA GLY A 143 27.79 -2.85 -15.37
C GLY A 143 28.58 -1.89 -16.26
N GLN A 144 28.38 -2.01 -17.56
CA GLN A 144 29.01 -1.13 -18.54
C GLN A 144 28.43 0.30 -18.44
N ALA A 145 29.22 1.30 -18.83
CA ALA A 145 28.83 2.71 -18.74
C ALA A 145 27.45 3.00 -19.41
N THR A 146 27.19 2.38 -20.55
CA THR A 146 25.91 2.50 -21.26
C THR A 146 24.75 1.93 -20.46
N ASP A 147 24.92 0.76 -19.82
CA ASP A 147 23.87 0.15 -19.00
C ASP A 147 23.58 1.00 -17.76
N ILE A 148 24.62 1.54 -17.12
CA ILE A 148 24.49 2.45 -15.98
C ILE A 148 23.69 3.69 -16.38
N LYS A 149 23.96 4.28 -17.55
CA LYS A 149 23.22 5.43 -18.08
C LYS A 149 21.75 5.10 -18.29
N ILE A 150 21.43 3.98 -18.94
CA ILE A 150 20.05 3.54 -19.20
C ILE A 150 19.27 3.39 -17.88
N HIS A 151 19.88 2.75 -16.88
CA HIS A 151 19.26 2.57 -15.56
C HIS A 151 19.07 3.90 -14.82
N ALA A 152 20.05 4.80 -14.86
CA ALA A 152 19.93 6.12 -14.25
C ALA A 152 18.80 6.94 -14.87
N GLU A 153 18.71 7.00 -16.20
CA GLU A 153 17.62 7.66 -16.90
C GLU A 153 16.25 7.06 -16.57
N ARG A 154 16.16 5.74 -16.42
CA ARG A 154 14.94 5.05 -15.98
C ARG A 154 14.52 5.49 -14.58
N ILE A 155 15.45 5.53 -13.61
CA ILE A 155 15.17 5.96 -12.23
C ILE A 155 14.68 7.41 -12.21
N ILE A 156 15.32 8.29 -12.97
CA ILE A 156 14.91 9.72 -13.07
C ILE A 156 13.49 9.83 -13.62
N ARG A 157 13.16 9.11 -14.70
CA ARG A 157 11.80 9.10 -15.24
C ARG A 157 10.76 8.62 -14.23
N MET A 158 11.09 7.55 -13.47
CA MET A 158 10.19 7.04 -12.44
C MET A 158 9.99 8.06 -11.31
N ARG A 159 11.07 8.71 -10.83
CA ARG A 159 11.00 9.79 -9.84
C ARG A 159 10.06 10.91 -10.29
N ASN A 160 10.27 11.42 -11.50
CA ASN A 160 9.46 12.51 -12.02
C ASN A 160 7.99 12.10 -12.11
N LYS A 161 7.69 10.89 -12.62
CA LYS A 161 6.32 10.38 -12.71
C LYS A 161 5.64 10.24 -11.33
N LEU A 162 6.35 9.74 -10.33
CA LEU A 162 5.81 9.63 -8.96
C LEU A 162 5.55 11.01 -8.36
N ASN A 163 6.46 11.96 -8.55
CA ASN A 163 6.31 13.34 -8.06
C ASN A 163 5.14 14.05 -8.71
N GLU A 164 4.95 13.92 -10.02
CA GLU A 164 3.80 14.47 -10.76
C GLU A 164 2.47 13.93 -10.20
N ILE A 165 2.37 12.60 -10.01
CA ILE A 165 1.16 11.98 -9.46
C ILE A 165 0.93 12.46 -8.01
N MET A 166 1.99 12.52 -7.20
CA MET A 166 1.87 12.95 -5.81
C MET A 166 1.47 14.44 -5.72
N ALA A 167 1.99 15.29 -6.59
CA ALA A 167 1.60 16.71 -6.68
C ALA A 167 0.12 16.85 -7.03
N ASP A 168 -0.35 16.15 -8.05
CA ASP A 168 -1.77 16.12 -8.45
C ASP A 168 -2.68 15.66 -7.31
N ARG A 169 -2.31 14.57 -6.65
CA ARG A 169 -3.12 13.94 -5.60
C ARG A 169 -3.14 14.73 -4.29
N SER A 170 -2.03 15.36 -3.91
CA SER A 170 -1.92 16.15 -2.69
C SER A 170 -2.36 17.60 -2.85
N GLY A 171 -2.40 18.11 -4.09
CA GLY A 171 -2.62 19.51 -4.40
C GLY A 171 -1.42 20.41 -4.09
N GLN A 172 -0.25 19.83 -3.81
CA GLN A 172 0.98 20.59 -3.60
C GLN A 172 1.66 20.94 -4.93
N PRO A 173 2.37 22.09 -5.00
CA PRO A 173 3.22 22.39 -6.15
C PRO A 173 4.27 21.31 -6.40
N LEU A 174 4.55 20.99 -7.67
CA LEU A 174 5.52 19.96 -8.03
C LEU A 174 6.90 20.21 -7.41
N GLU A 175 7.37 21.46 -7.43
CA GLU A 175 8.66 21.85 -6.88
C GLU A 175 8.74 21.63 -5.35
N LYS A 176 7.61 21.70 -4.66
CA LYS A 176 7.53 21.37 -3.24
C LYS A 176 7.67 19.87 -3.01
N ILE A 177 6.97 19.05 -3.81
CA ILE A 177 7.09 17.58 -3.76
C ILE A 177 8.53 17.17 -4.07
N GLU A 178 9.16 17.70 -5.13
CA GLU A 178 10.54 17.41 -5.51
C GLU A 178 11.54 17.73 -4.40
N ARG A 179 11.38 18.88 -3.73
CA ARG A 179 12.23 19.28 -2.62
C ARG A 179 12.02 18.41 -1.39
N ASP A 180 10.78 18.15 -1.02
CA ASP A 180 10.44 17.43 0.21
C ASP A 180 10.70 15.93 0.10
N THR A 181 10.67 15.36 -1.12
CA THR A 181 11.03 13.95 -1.38
C THR A 181 12.54 13.74 -1.60
N GLU A 182 13.37 14.79 -1.64
CA GLU A 182 14.83 14.63 -1.86
C GLU A 182 15.49 13.78 -0.78
N ARG A 183 14.98 13.78 0.45
CA ARG A 183 15.35 12.93 1.58
C ARG A 183 14.12 12.43 2.30
N ASP A 184 14.31 11.54 3.27
CA ASP A 184 13.22 11.04 4.09
C ASP A 184 12.49 12.20 4.78
N PHE A 185 11.22 12.35 4.44
CA PHE A 185 10.37 13.40 5.00
C PHE A 185 9.21 12.73 5.75
N PHE A 186 9.36 12.69 7.08
CA PHE A 186 8.40 12.08 7.98
C PHE A 186 7.32 13.07 8.39
N MET A 187 6.09 12.59 8.47
CA MET A 187 4.91 13.34 8.88
C MET A 187 4.06 12.51 9.83
N SER A 188 3.57 13.14 10.89
CA SER A 188 2.45 12.63 11.67
C SER A 188 1.17 12.63 10.82
N SER A 189 0.12 11.95 11.29
CA SER A 189 -1.18 11.93 10.60
C SER A 189 -1.74 13.34 10.38
N THR A 190 -1.57 14.25 11.36
CA THR A 190 -2.04 15.64 11.25
C THR A 190 -1.27 16.41 10.19
N GLU A 191 0.06 16.31 10.20
CA GLU A 191 0.91 16.95 9.18
C GLU A 191 0.63 16.39 7.78
N ALA A 192 0.40 15.08 7.64
CA ALA A 192 0.05 14.46 6.38
C ALA A 192 -1.31 14.94 5.83
N LYS A 193 -2.28 15.23 6.71
CA LYS A 193 -3.55 15.86 6.35
C LYS A 193 -3.33 17.32 5.88
N GLU A 194 -2.57 18.11 6.61
CA GLU A 194 -2.23 19.48 6.23
C GLU A 194 -1.45 19.55 4.92
N TYR A 195 -0.61 18.55 4.68
CA TYR A 195 0.16 18.39 3.44
C TYR A 195 -0.73 17.98 2.25
N GLY A 196 -1.87 17.34 2.51
CA GLY A 196 -2.81 16.86 1.48
C GLY A 196 -2.58 15.42 1.02
N LEU A 197 -1.72 14.66 1.70
CA LEU A 197 -1.50 13.23 1.40
C LEU A 197 -2.71 12.38 1.83
N ILE A 198 -3.42 12.83 2.88
CA ILE A 198 -4.68 12.24 3.34
C ILE A 198 -5.74 13.32 3.51
N ASP A 199 -7.00 12.90 3.62
CA ASP A 199 -8.14 13.80 3.75
C ASP A 199 -8.56 13.98 5.21
N GLU A 200 -8.43 12.92 6.05
CA GLU A 200 -8.87 12.98 7.44
C GLU A 200 -8.09 12.03 8.36
N VAL A 201 -7.99 12.43 9.65
CA VAL A 201 -7.46 11.58 10.73
C VAL A 201 -8.67 10.98 11.48
N LEU A 202 -8.78 9.64 11.48
CA LEU A 202 -9.89 8.92 12.09
C LEU A 202 -9.60 8.57 13.54
N GLU A 203 -10.18 9.27 14.48
CA GLU A 203 -10.08 8.95 15.92
C GLU A 203 -10.95 7.75 16.32
N LYS A 204 -12.10 7.59 15.66
CA LYS A 204 -13.04 6.48 15.86
C LYS A 204 -13.62 6.04 14.52
N ARG A 205 -14.02 4.78 14.47
CA ARG A 205 -14.74 4.26 13.32
C ARG A 205 -16.12 4.96 13.22
N PRO A 206 -16.47 5.51 12.05
CA PRO A 206 -17.75 6.15 11.83
C PRO A 206 -18.93 5.18 11.94
#